data_98850126f7b45bb5b13df39e85f10228
#
_entry.id   98850126f7b45bb5b13df39e85f10228
#
_cell.length_a   1.000
_cell.length_b   1.000
_cell.length_c   1.000
_cell.angle_alpha   90.00
_cell.angle_beta   90.00
_cell.angle_gamma   90.00
#
_symmetry.space_group_name_H-M   'P 1'
#
loop_
_entity.id
_entity.type
_entity.pdbx_description
1 polymer ?
#
loop_
_entity_poly.entity_id
_entity_poly.type
_entity_poly.pdbx_seq_one_letter_code
_entity_poly.pdbx_strand_id
1 'polypeptide(L)'
;TYCKAMNLIQMCGTRDALRIADDLGITVFYNNNYKNLLGMYMCRQRHRMIFLNGRLDEIWLPLVAAHELGHDMLHRDIARSGLMQEFILFHMKNTTEYEANAFASHLLLDNEEVYELAREGYDVVQIAQAMNSHINLVLIKLQKMNKLGYDLRVPVEPDGRFLRKIRQ
;
A
#
# COMPACT_ATOMS: atom_id res chain seq x y z
N THR A 1 -4.45 0.06 -11.10
CA THR A 1 -3.61 0.47 -9.95
C THR A 1 -2.64 1.57 -10.33
N TYR A 2 -1.70 1.32 -11.29
CA TYR A 2 -0.64 2.27 -11.68
C TYR A 2 -1.18 3.66 -12.02
N CYS A 3 -2.04 3.81 -13.02
CA CYS A 3 -2.56 5.11 -13.44
C CYS A 3 -3.23 5.89 -12.29
N LYS A 4 -3.96 5.20 -11.39
CA LYS A 4 -4.58 5.86 -10.23
C LYS A 4 -3.54 6.41 -9.25
N ALA A 5 -2.47 5.66 -8.97
CA ALA A 5 -1.40 6.14 -8.12
C ALA A 5 -0.65 7.33 -8.75
N MET A 6 -0.31 7.25 -10.04
CA MET A 6 0.36 8.35 -10.74
C MET A 6 -0.49 9.63 -10.81
N ASN A 7 -1.79 9.49 -11.06
CA ASN A 7 -2.71 10.63 -11.07
C ASN A 7 -2.77 11.33 -9.70
N LEU A 8 -2.77 10.56 -8.59
CA LEU A 8 -2.74 11.15 -7.25
C LEU A 8 -1.45 11.88 -6.98
N ILE A 9 -0.29 11.27 -7.32
CA ILE A 9 1.01 11.92 -7.16
C ILE A 9 1.06 13.24 -7.93
N GLN A 10 0.57 13.23 -9.17
CA GLN A 10 0.53 14.44 -9.99
C GLN A 10 -0.42 15.50 -9.41
N MET A 11 -1.59 15.09 -8.92
CA MET A 11 -2.61 15.98 -8.38
C MET A 11 -2.18 16.62 -7.04
N CYS A 12 -1.62 15.81 -6.13
CA CYS A 12 -1.26 16.26 -4.78
C CYS A 12 0.21 16.70 -4.66
N GLY A 13 1.04 16.47 -5.68
CA GLY A 13 2.46 16.85 -5.68
C GLY A 13 3.30 16.09 -4.66
N THR A 14 2.86 14.92 -4.19
CA THR A 14 3.52 14.15 -3.15
C THR A 14 3.25 12.66 -3.29
N ARG A 15 4.14 11.83 -2.69
CA ARG A 15 3.96 10.39 -2.49
C ARG A 15 3.55 10.04 -1.06
N ASP A 16 3.43 11.03 -0.18
CA ASP A 16 3.00 10.84 1.20
C ASP A 16 1.50 10.49 1.25
N ALA A 17 1.20 9.24 1.62
CA ALA A 17 -0.15 8.72 1.65
C ALA A 17 -1.05 9.43 2.68
N LEU A 18 -0.49 9.89 3.80
CA LEU A 18 -1.23 10.60 4.83
C LEU A 18 -1.62 12.01 4.36
N ARG A 19 -0.68 12.70 3.71
CA ARG A 19 -0.96 14.01 3.11
C ARG A 19 -1.97 13.89 1.96
N ILE A 20 -1.85 12.88 1.11
CA ILE A 20 -2.83 12.63 0.05
C ILE A 20 -4.20 12.30 0.65
N ALA A 21 -4.28 11.53 1.73
CA ALA A 21 -5.55 11.24 2.40
C ALA A 21 -6.21 12.52 2.93
N ASP A 22 -5.44 13.44 3.51
CA ASP A 22 -5.92 14.75 3.97
C ASP A 22 -6.42 15.61 2.81
N ASP A 23 -5.64 15.76 1.74
CA ASP A 23 -6.00 16.49 0.52
C ASP A 23 -7.31 15.94 -0.12
N LEU A 24 -7.56 14.64 0.02
CA LEU A 24 -8.78 13.99 -0.45
C LEU A 24 -9.96 14.07 0.53
N GLY A 25 -9.79 14.66 1.71
CA GLY A 25 -10.81 14.74 2.77
C GLY A 25 -11.10 13.37 3.40
N ILE A 26 -10.11 12.50 3.51
CA ILE A 26 -10.20 11.22 4.22
C ILE A 26 -9.75 11.46 5.66
N THR A 27 -10.59 11.14 6.64
CA THR A 27 -10.22 11.30 8.04
C THR A 27 -9.35 10.13 8.50
N VAL A 28 -8.18 10.44 9.05
CA VAL A 28 -7.24 9.43 9.57
C VAL A 28 -7.32 9.40 11.10
N PHE A 29 -7.54 8.22 11.65
CA PHE A 29 -7.58 7.96 13.09
C PHE A 29 -6.42 7.05 13.50
N TYR A 30 -5.81 7.33 14.65
CA TYR A 30 -4.78 6.50 15.25
C TYR A 30 -5.32 5.82 16.52
N ASN A 31 -5.09 4.51 16.65
CA ASN A 31 -5.52 3.74 17.80
C ASN A 31 -4.38 2.87 18.33
N ASN A 32 -3.90 3.19 19.53
CA ASN A 32 -2.81 2.48 20.20
C ASN A 32 -3.24 1.16 20.86
N ASN A 33 -4.55 0.86 20.88
CA ASN A 33 -5.08 -0.35 21.49
C ASN A 33 -5.19 -1.53 20.51
N TYR A 34 -4.89 -1.32 19.24
CA TYR A 34 -4.85 -2.41 18.27
C TYR A 34 -3.68 -3.34 18.61
N LYS A 35 -4.00 -4.65 18.80
CA LYS A 35 -2.98 -5.68 19.08
C LYS A 35 -2.35 -6.22 17.79
N ASN A 36 -3.20 -6.66 16.85
CA ASN A 36 -2.76 -7.33 15.61
C ASN A 36 -3.26 -6.62 14.34
N LEU A 37 -4.12 -5.61 14.47
CA LEU A 37 -4.60 -4.84 13.34
C LEU A 37 -3.57 -3.73 13.03
N LEU A 38 -3.14 -3.64 11.78
CA LEU A 38 -2.22 -2.61 11.32
C LEU A 38 -2.98 -1.38 10.85
N GLY A 39 -4.00 -1.56 10.04
CA GLY A 39 -4.87 -0.53 9.52
C GLY A 39 -6.22 -1.08 9.09
N MET A 40 -7.12 -0.18 8.77
CA MET A 40 -8.43 -0.49 8.24
C MET A 40 -9.01 0.72 7.51
N TYR A 41 -9.51 0.51 6.30
CA TYR A 41 -10.30 1.51 5.58
C TYR A 41 -11.79 1.27 5.80
N MET A 42 -12.54 2.36 5.99
CA MET A 42 -13.99 2.35 6.10
C MET A 42 -14.63 3.50 5.33
N CYS A 43 -15.73 3.21 4.63
CA CYS A 43 -16.57 4.22 4.00
C CYS A 43 -18.02 4.05 4.49
N ARG A 44 -18.53 4.99 5.27
CA ARG A 44 -19.89 4.94 5.80
C ARG A 44 -20.59 6.30 5.62
N GLN A 45 -21.81 6.31 5.07
CA GLN A 45 -22.58 7.53 4.84
C GLN A 45 -21.79 8.64 4.12
N ARG A 46 -20.97 8.27 3.13
CA ARG A 46 -20.04 9.14 2.39
C ARG A 46 -18.82 9.65 3.20
N HIS A 47 -18.71 9.33 4.49
CA HIS A 47 -17.51 9.60 5.26
C HIS A 47 -16.47 8.51 4.99
N ARG A 48 -15.29 8.94 4.56
CA ARG A 48 -14.14 8.07 4.29
C ARG A 48 -13.17 8.16 5.45
N MET A 49 -12.79 7.03 5.98
CA MET A 49 -11.99 6.94 7.20
C MET A 49 -10.90 5.89 7.05
N ILE A 50 -9.71 6.22 7.47
CA ILE A 50 -8.59 5.29 7.63
C ILE A 50 -8.28 5.20 9.12
N PHE A 51 -8.23 3.99 9.66
CA PHE A 51 -7.81 3.72 11.02
C PHE A 51 -6.44 3.06 10.98
N LEU A 52 -5.47 3.62 11.69
CA LEU A 52 -4.10 3.13 11.75
C LEU A 52 -3.74 2.70 13.17
N ASN A 53 -2.92 1.67 13.29
CA ASN A 53 -2.31 1.32 14.55
C ASN A 53 -1.28 2.38 14.90
N GLY A 54 -1.48 3.10 16.00
CA GLY A 54 -0.59 4.18 16.42
C GLY A 54 0.77 3.71 16.97
N ARG A 55 1.03 2.39 16.99
CA ARG A 55 2.32 1.80 17.39
C ARG A 55 3.20 1.43 16.19
N LEU A 56 2.75 1.70 14.97
CA LEU A 56 3.53 1.44 13.76
C LEU A 56 4.75 2.35 13.74
N ASP A 57 5.89 1.79 13.35
CA ASP A 57 7.14 2.52 13.15
C ASP A 57 7.13 3.33 11.83
N GLU A 58 8.23 4.02 11.58
CA GLU A 58 8.40 4.89 10.42
C GLU A 58 8.41 4.15 9.06
N ILE A 59 8.66 2.83 9.05
CA ILE A 59 8.59 2.01 7.84
C ILE A 59 7.16 1.53 7.59
N TRP A 60 6.50 1.03 8.64
CA TRP A 60 5.18 0.42 8.52
C TRP A 60 4.04 1.44 8.38
N LEU A 61 4.14 2.59 9.05
CA LEU A 61 3.08 3.60 9.04
C LEU A 61 2.74 4.10 7.62
N PRO A 62 3.71 4.59 6.80
CA PRO A 62 3.41 5.02 5.43
C PRO A 62 2.94 3.87 4.55
N LEU A 63 3.46 2.65 4.77
CA LEU A 63 3.09 1.45 4.03
C LEU A 63 1.61 1.10 4.23
N VAL A 64 1.18 1.03 5.50
CA VAL A 64 -0.20 0.73 5.86
C VAL A 64 -1.13 1.86 5.41
N ALA A 65 -0.74 3.12 5.59
CA ALA A 65 -1.52 4.26 5.12
C ALA A 65 -1.74 4.22 3.60
N ALA A 66 -0.69 3.92 2.83
CA ALA A 66 -0.78 3.78 1.37
C ALA A 66 -1.66 2.59 0.94
N HIS A 67 -1.61 1.48 1.68
CA HIS A 67 -2.45 0.31 1.45
C HIS A 67 -3.94 0.64 1.68
N GLU A 68 -4.27 1.28 2.80
CA GLU A 68 -5.66 1.68 3.12
C GLU A 68 -6.19 2.75 2.15
N LEU A 69 -5.31 3.66 1.70
CA LEU A 69 -5.64 4.59 0.61
C LEU A 69 -5.91 3.84 -0.70
N GLY A 70 -5.19 2.74 -0.96
CA GLY A 70 -5.45 1.84 -2.07
C GLY A 70 -6.86 1.27 -2.03
N HIS A 71 -7.37 0.88 -0.87
CA HIS A 71 -8.77 0.46 -0.72
C HIS A 71 -9.75 1.58 -0.99
N ASP A 72 -9.49 2.82 -0.55
CA ASP A 72 -10.34 3.97 -0.93
C ASP A 72 -10.39 4.17 -2.44
N MET A 73 -9.27 4.08 -3.11
CA MET A 73 -9.15 4.37 -4.53
C MET A 73 -9.69 3.26 -5.45
N LEU A 74 -9.62 2.00 -5.02
CA LEU A 74 -9.91 0.83 -5.86
C LEU A 74 -11.21 0.10 -5.47
N HIS A 75 -11.56 0.11 -4.18
CA HIS A 75 -12.58 -0.77 -3.60
C HIS A 75 -13.68 -0.02 -2.86
N ARG A 76 -13.84 1.29 -3.10
CA ARG A 76 -14.79 2.14 -2.37
C ARG A 76 -16.24 1.64 -2.46
N ASP A 77 -16.64 1.11 -3.61
CA ASP A 77 -18.03 0.61 -3.78
C ASP A 77 -18.27 -0.66 -2.96
N ILE A 78 -17.25 -1.51 -2.81
CA ILE A 78 -17.29 -2.68 -1.93
C ILE A 78 -17.37 -2.22 -0.46
N ALA A 79 -16.60 -1.22 -0.07
CA ALA A 79 -16.64 -0.66 1.27
C ALA A 79 -17.98 -0.03 1.64
N ARG A 80 -18.66 0.63 0.68
CA ARG A 80 -19.98 1.24 0.85
C ARG A 80 -21.09 0.21 1.08
N SER A 81 -21.00 -0.95 0.52
CA SER A 81 -21.98 -2.03 0.66
C SER A 81 -21.99 -2.67 2.05
N GLY A 82 -21.08 -2.26 2.95
CA GLY A 82 -20.90 -2.86 4.28
C GLY A 82 -20.18 -4.21 4.25
N LEU A 83 -19.97 -4.78 3.06
CA LEU A 83 -19.34 -6.09 2.87
C LEU A 83 -17.86 -6.11 3.27
N MET A 84 -17.18 -4.94 3.34
CA MET A 84 -15.78 -4.91 3.76
C MET A 84 -15.59 -5.21 5.25
N GLN A 85 -16.55 -4.90 6.12
CA GLN A 85 -16.46 -5.26 7.54
C GLN A 85 -16.56 -6.78 7.77
N GLU A 86 -17.36 -7.47 6.96
CA GLU A 86 -17.46 -8.93 6.99
C GLU A 86 -16.34 -9.62 6.19
N PHE A 87 -15.84 -8.97 5.14
CA PHE A 87 -14.80 -9.49 4.27
C PHE A 87 -13.40 -9.46 4.90
N ILE A 88 -13.07 -8.48 5.71
CA ILE A 88 -11.80 -8.42 6.47
C ILE A 88 -11.72 -9.58 7.47
N LEU A 89 -12.86 -10.07 7.97
CA LEU A 89 -12.92 -11.21 8.90
C LEU A 89 -12.94 -12.57 8.20
N PHE A 90 -13.49 -12.69 6.99
CA PHE A 90 -13.84 -14.04 6.50
C PHE A 90 -13.34 -14.46 5.12
N HIS A 91 -13.11 -13.68 4.09
CA HIS A 91 -12.69 -14.17 2.75
C HIS A 91 -12.48 -13.09 1.69
N MET A 92 -11.78 -12.00 1.92
CA MET A 92 -11.33 -11.25 0.75
C MET A 92 -10.32 -12.09 -0.03
N LYS A 93 -10.77 -12.54 -1.21
CA LYS A 93 -9.92 -13.19 -2.19
C LYS A 93 -8.65 -12.36 -2.33
N ASN A 94 -7.51 -12.99 -2.42
CA ASN A 94 -6.16 -12.43 -2.55
C ASN A 94 -6.03 -11.23 -3.52
N THR A 95 -7.05 -10.99 -4.37
CA THR A 95 -7.05 -9.98 -5.44
C THR A 95 -7.12 -8.55 -4.91
N THR A 96 -8.07 -8.22 -4.02
CA THR A 96 -8.25 -6.83 -3.53
C THR A 96 -7.09 -6.39 -2.64
N GLU A 97 -6.59 -7.30 -1.79
CA GLU A 97 -5.40 -7.05 -0.98
C GLU A 97 -4.15 -6.87 -1.84
N TYR A 98 -4.01 -7.72 -2.86
CA TYR A 98 -2.92 -7.60 -3.82
C TYR A 98 -3.00 -6.29 -4.62
N GLU A 99 -4.20 -5.87 -5.02
CA GLU A 99 -4.42 -4.60 -5.72
C GLU A 99 -4.10 -3.40 -4.83
N ALA A 100 -4.48 -3.42 -3.54
CA ALA A 100 -4.12 -2.38 -2.58
C ALA A 100 -2.60 -2.33 -2.34
N ASN A 101 -1.94 -3.49 -2.19
CA ASN A 101 -0.49 -3.57 -2.09
C ASN A 101 0.21 -3.08 -3.36
N ALA A 102 -0.31 -3.42 -4.54
CA ALA A 102 0.22 -2.93 -5.81
C ALA A 102 0.04 -1.42 -5.97
N PHE A 103 -1.08 -0.87 -5.49
CA PHE A 103 -1.30 0.57 -5.45
C PHE A 103 -0.28 1.24 -4.51
N ALA A 104 -0.11 0.72 -3.29
CA ALA A 104 0.87 1.22 -2.33
C ALA A 104 2.30 1.19 -2.89
N SER A 105 2.67 0.12 -3.60
CA SER A 105 3.99 0.01 -4.23
C SER A 105 4.23 1.06 -5.31
N HIS A 106 3.21 1.41 -6.10
CA HIS A 106 3.31 2.47 -7.10
C HIS A 106 3.30 3.87 -6.48
N LEU A 107 2.57 4.05 -5.38
CA LEU A 107 2.51 5.33 -4.68
C LEU A 107 3.83 5.66 -4.00
N LEU A 108 4.36 4.73 -3.20
CA LEU A 108 5.51 4.97 -2.34
C LEU A 108 6.87 4.85 -3.04
N LEU A 109 6.97 3.92 -4.01
CA LEU A 109 8.25 3.62 -4.67
C LEU A 109 8.27 4.25 -6.07
N ASP A 110 9.24 5.11 -6.32
CA ASP A 110 9.43 5.69 -7.65
C ASP A 110 9.94 4.64 -8.65
N ASN A 111 9.47 4.71 -9.90
CA ASN A 111 9.88 3.75 -10.92
C ASN A 111 11.35 3.94 -11.33
N GLU A 112 11.76 5.18 -11.55
CA GLU A 112 13.11 5.48 -12.03
C GLU A 112 14.13 5.14 -10.95
N GLU A 113 13.86 5.53 -9.69
CA GLU A 113 14.75 5.23 -8.57
C GLU A 113 14.92 3.72 -8.36
N VAL A 114 13.81 2.94 -8.38
CA VAL A 114 13.88 1.47 -8.29
C VAL A 114 14.64 0.88 -9.47
N TYR A 115 14.43 1.41 -10.67
CA TYR A 115 15.10 0.93 -11.88
C TYR A 115 16.61 1.20 -11.86
N GLU A 116 17.02 2.39 -11.44
CA GLU A 116 18.43 2.74 -11.32
C GLU A 116 19.15 1.85 -10.30
N LEU A 117 18.58 1.68 -9.09
CA LEU A 117 19.15 0.78 -8.08
C LEU A 117 19.29 -0.66 -8.61
N ALA A 118 18.26 -1.16 -9.31
CA ALA A 118 18.32 -2.51 -9.89
C ALA A 118 19.39 -2.63 -10.98
N ARG A 119 19.59 -1.59 -11.81
CA ARG A 119 20.65 -1.55 -12.83
C ARG A 119 22.06 -1.45 -12.23
N GLU A 120 22.21 -0.81 -11.09
CA GLU A 120 23.46 -0.77 -10.33
C GLU A 120 23.82 -2.10 -9.67
N GLY A 121 22.91 -3.11 -9.76
CA GLY A 121 23.11 -4.44 -9.24
C GLY A 121 22.64 -4.66 -7.81
N TYR A 122 21.89 -3.71 -7.25
CA TYR A 122 21.28 -3.89 -5.93
C TYR A 122 20.28 -5.05 -5.94
N ASP A 123 20.36 -5.89 -4.95
CA ASP A 123 19.35 -6.92 -4.72
C ASP A 123 18.07 -6.34 -4.07
N VAL A 124 17.03 -7.16 -3.96
CA VAL A 124 15.73 -6.71 -3.42
C VAL A 124 15.82 -6.21 -1.97
N VAL A 125 16.75 -6.75 -1.18
CA VAL A 125 16.95 -6.33 0.21
C VAL A 125 17.62 -4.97 0.26
N GLN A 126 18.64 -4.77 -0.57
CA GLN A 126 19.36 -3.50 -0.69
C GLN A 126 18.45 -2.38 -1.24
N ILE A 127 17.61 -2.69 -2.24
CA ILE A 127 16.61 -1.75 -2.75
C ILE A 127 15.60 -1.38 -1.65
N ALA A 128 15.12 -2.37 -0.88
CA ALA A 128 14.19 -2.10 0.22
C ALA A 128 14.82 -1.21 1.30
N GLN A 129 16.09 -1.42 1.63
CA GLN A 129 16.84 -0.59 2.55
C GLN A 129 17.06 0.84 2.02
N ALA A 130 17.49 0.97 0.77
CA ALA A 130 17.73 2.27 0.14
C ALA A 130 16.46 3.12 0.07
N MET A 131 15.33 2.50 -0.21
CA MET A 131 14.02 3.17 -0.30
C MET A 131 13.25 3.21 1.02
N ASN A 132 13.87 2.84 2.15
CA ASN A 132 13.22 2.78 3.46
C ASN A 132 11.86 2.05 3.41
N SER A 133 11.82 0.87 2.81
CA SER A 133 10.59 0.14 2.51
C SER A 133 10.69 -1.36 2.85
N HIS A 134 9.58 -2.05 2.76
CA HIS A 134 9.51 -3.48 3.05
C HIS A 134 9.82 -4.32 1.80
N ILE A 135 10.57 -5.42 1.96
CA ILE A 135 11.00 -6.32 0.87
C ILE A 135 9.81 -6.76 0.00
N ASN A 136 8.68 -7.17 0.60
CA ASN A 136 7.52 -7.60 -0.16
C ASN A 136 6.90 -6.49 -1.02
N LEU A 137 6.97 -5.22 -0.57
CA LEU A 137 6.50 -4.10 -1.38
C LEU A 137 7.40 -3.89 -2.60
N VAL A 138 8.72 -4.01 -2.43
CA VAL A 138 9.68 -3.95 -3.53
C VAL A 138 9.47 -5.10 -4.51
N LEU A 139 9.28 -6.34 -4.04
CA LEU A 139 8.97 -7.48 -4.91
C LEU A 139 7.70 -7.25 -5.74
N ILE A 140 6.63 -6.75 -5.13
CA ILE A 140 5.40 -6.37 -5.84
C ILE A 140 5.69 -5.28 -6.86
N LYS A 141 6.49 -4.27 -6.49
CA LYS A 141 6.90 -3.18 -7.38
C LYS A 141 7.62 -3.70 -8.61
N LEU A 142 8.64 -4.54 -8.44
CA LEU A 142 9.41 -5.14 -9.54
C LEU A 142 8.50 -5.96 -10.49
N GLN A 143 7.59 -6.79 -9.93
CA GLN A 143 6.62 -7.51 -10.74
C GLN A 143 5.71 -6.58 -11.55
N LYS A 144 5.27 -5.47 -10.96
CA LYS A 144 4.41 -4.49 -11.63
C LYS A 144 5.16 -3.72 -12.70
N MET A 145 6.42 -3.36 -12.44
CA MET A 145 7.29 -2.71 -13.43
C MET A 145 7.52 -3.62 -14.64
N ASN A 146 7.76 -4.92 -14.45
CA ASN A 146 7.89 -5.86 -15.55
C ASN A 146 6.61 -5.94 -16.41
N LYS A 147 5.42 -5.81 -15.80
CA LYS A 147 4.16 -5.69 -16.57
C LYS A 147 4.02 -4.37 -17.32
N LEU A 148 4.80 -3.35 -16.96
CA LEU A 148 4.90 -2.08 -17.68
C LEU A 148 6.00 -2.07 -18.74
N GLY A 149 6.71 -3.20 -18.93
CA GLY A 149 7.74 -3.35 -19.97
C GLY A 149 9.19 -3.23 -19.48
N TYR A 150 9.42 -3.12 -18.15
CA TYR A 150 10.76 -3.24 -17.60
C TYR A 150 11.20 -4.71 -17.60
N ASP A 151 12.51 -4.94 -17.68
CA ASP A 151 13.10 -6.29 -17.59
C ASP A 151 13.95 -6.39 -16.32
N LEU A 152 13.27 -6.63 -15.20
CA LEU A 152 13.87 -6.67 -13.87
C LEU A 152 13.81 -8.08 -13.29
N ARG A 153 14.89 -8.53 -12.67
CA ARG A 153 14.93 -9.81 -11.99
C ARG A 153 14.09 -9.78 -10.71
N VAL A 154 13.11 -10.68 -10.63
CA VAL A 154 12.29 -10.89 -9.42
C VAL A 154 12.71 -12.24 -8.81
N PRO A 155 13.49 -12.23 -7.71
CA PRO A 155 14.14 -13.45 -7.20
C PRO A 155 13.17 -14.42 -6.55
N VAL A 156 12.09 -13.93 -5.95
CA VAL A 156 11.07 -14.72 -5.26
C VAL A 156 9.69 -14.10 -5.45
N GLU A 157 8.64 -14.92 -5.31
CA GLU A 157 7.27 -14.42 -5.32
C GLU A 157 6.97 -13.59 -4.04
N PRO A 158 6.34 -12.40 -4.17
CA PRO A 158 5.95 -11.60 -3.01
C PRO A 158 4.84 -12.27 -2.21
N ASP A 159 4.91 -12.19 -0.89
CA ASP A 159 3.77 -12.52 -0.04
C ASP A 159 2.73 -11.38 -0.09
N GLY A 160 1.66 -11.57 -0.84
CA GLY A 160 0.58 -10.60 -0.97
C GLY A 160 -0.20 -10.35 0.33
N ARG A 161 0.09 -11.09 1.39
CA ARG A 161 -0.56 -10.99 2.71
C ARG A 161 0.35 -10.43 3.80
N PHE A 162 1.51 -9.88 3.45
CA PHE A 162 2.50 -9.44 4.43
C PHE A 162 1.99 -8.35 5.38
N LEU A 163 0.99 -7.55 4.99
CA LEU A 163 0.34 -6.55 5.85
C LEU A 163 -0.76 -7.13 6.78
N ARG A 164 -1.10 -8.41 6.67
CA ARG A 164 -2.17 -9.00 7.48
C ARG A 164 -1.79 -9.30 8.92
N LYS A 165 -0.51 -9.59 9.19
CA LYS A 165 -0.03 -9.95 10.53
C LYS A 165 1.44 -9.59 10.68
N ILE A 166 1.76 -8.67 11.56
CA ILE A 166 3.06 -8.70 12.23
C ILE A 166 2.93 -9.79 13.31
N ARG A 167 3.63 -10.91 13.13
CA ARG A 167 3.87 -11.82 14.23
C ARG A 167 4.92 -11.16 15.12
N GLN A 168 4.51 -10.81 16.35
CA GLN A 168 5.45 -10.56 17.42
C GLN A 168 6.20 -11.83 17.76
#